data_3bfc3ed226022712eaaa7d71a3741b19
#
_entry.id   3bfc3ed226022712eaaa7d71a3741b19
#
_cell.length_a   1.000
_cell.length_b   1.000
_cell.length_c   1.000
_cell.angle_alpha   90.00
_cell.angle_beta   90.00
_cell.angle_gamma   90.00
#
_symmetry.space_group_name_H-M   'P 1'
#
loop_
_entity.id
_entity.type
_entity.pdbx_description
1 polymer ?
#
loop_
_entity_poly.entity_id
_entity_poly.type
_entity_poly.pdbx_seq_one_letter_code
_entity_poly.pdbx_strand_id
1 'polypeptide(L)'
;MSGDRFFWNTTTGWMMWNYAIGSFLCGAVLCLYDGSANFPDIGVQWRFAKEAKINHFGNGSPLFIASMKQDIDDVNDKDLKFIKTIGATGSPLSVEAFKWLQKKLPKAQIISLSGGTDVCSAFIGGCSKLPVYAGFLQCNMLGASIQAWDENGKNIKGETGEL
;
A
#
# COMPACT_ATOMS: atom_id res chain seq x y z
N MET A 1 -13.43 1.14 -10.27
CA MET A 1 -13.32 1.76 -8.93
C MET A 1 -14.63 2.44 -8.47
N SER A 2 -15.54 2.81 -9.37
CA SER A 2 -16.82 3.39 -8.92
C SER A 2 -17.56 2.42 -7.99
N GLY A 3 -17.92 2.90 -6.78
CA GLY A 3 -18.53 2.10 -5.72
C GLY A 3 -17.57 1.21 -4.90
N ASP A 4 -16.29 1.09 -5.27
CA ASP A 4 -15.32 0.38 -4.45
C ASP A 4 -15.06 1.13 -3.14
N ARG A 5 -14.83 0.38 -2.08
CA ARG A 5 -14.52 0.90 -0.76
C ARG A 5 -13.01 1.03 -0.58
N PHE A 6 -12.56 2.25 -0.37
CA PHE A 6 -11.17 2.61 -0.21
C PHE A 6 -10.87 2.93 1.25
N PHE A 7 -9.81 2.37 1.76
CA PHE A 7 -9.26 2.67 3.08
C PHE A 7 -7.75 2.81 3.02
N TRP A 8 -7.23 3.83 3.67
CA TRP A 8 -5.81 3.95 3.96
C TRP A 8 -5.63 4.47 5.38
N ASN A 9 -4.88 3.71 6.19
CA ASN A 9 -4.53 4.15 7.54
C ASN A 9 -3.48 5.26 7.47
N THR A 10 -3.87 6.47 7.82
CA THR A 10 -3.02 7.66 7.72
C THR A 10 -3.49 8.76 8.65
N THR A 11 -2.63 9.72 8.91
CA THR A 11 -3.01 11.00 9.51
C THR A 11 -3.27 12.03 8.41
N THR A 12 -3.93 13.13 8.77
CA THR A 12 -4.22 14.24 7.84
C THR A 12 -2.95 14.98 7.38
N GLY A 13 -1.83 14.81 8.07
CA GLY A 13 -0.54 15.44 7.76
C GLY A 13 0.31 14.69 6.74
N TRP A 14 -0.11 13.52 6.28
CA TRP A 14 0.64 12.71 5.33
C TRP A 14 0.00 12.72 3.94
N MET A 15 0.84 12.48 2.92
CA MET A 15 0.39 12.37 1.52
C MET A 15 -0.76 11.38 1.35
N MET A 16 -0.77 10.28 2.12
CA MET A 16 -1.79 9.25 1.99
C MET A 16 -3.20 9.72 2.36
N TRP A 17 -3.34 10.81 3.11
CA TRP A 17 -4.62 11.48 3.30
C TRP A 17 -5.13 12.11 2.00
N ASN A 18 -4.26 12.80 1.26
CA ASN A 18 -4.62 13.36 -0.05
C ASN A 18 -4.98 12.25 -1.04
N TYR A 19 -4.27 11.13 -0.99
CA TYR A 19 -4.58 9.96 -1.82
C TYR A 19 -5.95 9.36 -1.45
N ALA A 20 -6.24 9.26 -0.14
CA ALA A 20 -7.53 8.77 0.34
C ALA A 20 -8.69 9.66 -0.13
N ILE A 21 -8.56 10.99 0.01
CA ILE A 21 -9.56 11.95 -0.51
C ILE A 21 -9.64 11.87 -2.03
N GLY A 22 -8.51 11.77 -2.72
CA GLY A 22 -8.43 11.63 -4.17
C GLY A 22 -9.21 10.40 -4.71
N SER A 23 -9.47 9.39 -3.86
CA SER A 23 -10.29 8.24 -4.24
C SER A 23 -11.73 8.62 -4.66
N PHE A 24 -12.25 9.74 -4.18
CA PHE A 24 -13.55 10.27 -4.60
C PHE A 24 -13.59 10.62 -6.09
N LEU A 25 -12.46 11.06 -6.67
CA LEU A 25 -12.38 11.37 -8.10
C LEU A 25 -12.62 10.14 -8.98
N CYS A 26 -12.42 8.95 -8.41
CA CYS A 26 -12.68 7.67 -9.06
C CYS A 26 -14.06 7.08 -8.70
N GLY A 27 -14.89 7.83 -7.96
CA GLY A 27 -16.20 7.38 -7.48
C GLY A 27 -16.13 6.31 -6.40
N ALA A 28 -15.01 6.21 -5.68
CA ALA A 28 -14.88 5.28 -4.55
C ALA A 28 -15.60 5.81 -3.30
N VAL A 29 -15.95 4.89 -2.40
CA VAL A 29 -16.46 5.19 -1.06
C VAL A 29 -15.26 5.20 -0.10
N LEU A 30 -14.92 6.35 0.44
CA LEU A 30 -13.86 6.46 1.44
C LEU A 30 -14.35 5.91 2.78
N CYS A 31 -13.61 4.94 3.32
CA CYS A 31 -13.82 4.40 4.64
C CYS A 31 -12.78 5.00 5.61
N LEU A 32 -13.24 5.47 6.74
CA LEU A 32 -12.39 6.06 7.78
C LEU A 32 -12.43 5.18 9.02
N TYR A 33 -11.28 5.04 9.67
CA TYR A 33 -11.13 4.35 10.94
C TYR A 33 -10.60 5.35 11.98
N ASP A 34 -11.38 5.58 13.00
CA ASP A 34 -10.99 6.43 14.14
C ASP A 34 -10.68 5.54 15.35
N GLY A 35 -9.40 5.37 15.61
CA GLY A 35 -8.91 4.52 16.68
C GLY A 35 -7.46 4.12 16.51
N SER A 36 -6.93 3.45 17.54
CA SER A 36 -5.57 2.89 17.48
C SER A 36 -5.49 1.73 16.49
N ALA A 37 -4.45 1.74 15.66
CA ALA A 37 -4.19 0.66 14.70
C ALA A 37 -3.82 -0.70 15.37
N ASN A 38 -3.50 -0.69 16.66
CA ASN A 38 -2.97 -1.84 17.41
C ASN A 38 -3.78 -2.19 18.66
N PHE A 39 -4.94 -1.57 18.89
CA PHE A 39 -5.78 -1.86 20.05
C PHE A 39 -7.16 -2.36 19.60
N PRO A 40 -7.66 -3.46 20.17
CA PRO A 40 -7.09 -4.26 21.29
C PRO A 40 -5.89 -5.15 20.87
N ASP A 41 -5.67 -5.34 19.57
CA ASP A 41 -4.60 -6.14 19.00
C ASP A 41 -4.31 -5.74 17.53
N ILE A 42 -3.28 -6.32 16.95
CA ILE A 42 -2.82 -6.00 15.57
C ILE A 42 -3.83 -6.38 14.47
N GLY A 43 -4.82 -7.22 14.77
CA GLY A 43 -5.88 -7.65 13.83
C GLY A 43 -7.02 -6.66 13.67
N VAL A 44 -7.09 -5.61 14.52
CA VAL A 44 -8.27 -4.72 14.58
C VAL A 44 -8.61 -4.08 13.22
N GLN A 45 -7.62 -3.63 12.46
CA GLN A 45 -7.87 -3.01 11.15
C GLN A 45 -8.24 -4.04 10.07
N TRP A 46 -7.81 -5.28 10.21
CA TRP A 46 -8.22 -6.36 9.33
C TRP A 46 -9.68 -6.75 9.58
N ARG A 47 -10.11 -6.77 10.85
CA ARG A 47 -11.54 -6.97 11.19
C ARG A 47 -12.39 -5.81 10.69
N PHE A 48 -11.91 -4.57 10.80
CA PHE A 48 -12.55 -3.42 10.17
C PHE A 48 -12.66 -3.60 8.65
N ALA A 49 -11.59 -4.05 7.99
CA ALA A 49 -11.62 -4.31 6.55
C ALA A 49 -12.67 -5.35 6.17
N LYS A 50 -12.85 -6.39 6.98
CA LYS A 50 -13.88 -7.41 6.82
C LYS A 50 -15.31 -6.81 6.95
N GLU A 51 -15.57 -6.11 8.05
CA GLU A 51 -16.89 -5.52 8.34
C GLU A 51 -17.28 -4.46 7.32
N ALA A 52 -16.36 -3.56 7.01
CA ALA A 52 -16.56 -2.50 6.03
C ALA A 52 -16.47 -2.99 4.58
N LYS A 53 -16.14 -4.26 4.32
CA LYS A 53 -15.98 -4.85 2.97
C LYS A 53 -15.03 -4.03 2.11
N ILE A 54 -13.86 -3.69 2.64
CA ILE A 54 -12.85 -2.85 1.99
C ILE A 54 -12.33 -3.55 0.72
N ASN A 55 -12.30 -2.82 -0.40
CA ASN A 55 -11.75 -3.30 -1.66
C ASN A 55 -10.27 -2.92 -1.83
N HIS A 56 -9.90 -1.75 -1.35
CA HIS A 56 -8.54 -1.21 -1.42
C HIS A 56 -8.06 -0.90 0.00
N PHE A 57 -7.17 -1.74 0.52
CA PHE A 57 -6.66 -1.65 1.89
C PHE A 57 -5.22 -1.18 1.88
N GLY A 58 -4.98 0.02 2.42
CA GLY A 58 -3.66 0.63 2.48
C GLY A 58 -3.17 0.88 3.91
N ASN A 59 -1.88 0.66 4.12
CA ASN A 59 -1.23 0.88 5.41
C ASN A 59 0.27 1.10 5.28
N GLY A 60 0.91 1.46 6.39
CA GLY A 60 2.35 1.36 6.52
C GLY A 60 2.83 -0.10 6.48
N SER A 61 3.97 -0.35 5.85
CA SER A 61 4.58 -1.69 5.80
C SER A 61 4.75 -2.34 7.18
N PRO A 62 5.01 -1.60 8.28
CA PRO A 62 5.09 -2.19 9.63
C PRO A 62 3.85 -2.98 10.07
N LEU A 63 2.63 -2.58 9.67
CA LEU A 63 1.42 -3.36 9.98
C LEU A 63 1.49 -4.75 9.37
N PHE A 64 1.85 -4.82 8.09
CA PHE A 64 1.92 -6.09 7.36
C PHE A 64 3.00 -7.02 7.90
N ILE A 65 4.16 -6.45 8.25
CA ILE A 65 5.27 -7.20 8.86
C ILE A 65 4.87 -7.72 10.25
N ALA A 66 4.20 -6.92 11.07
CA ALA A 66 3.74 -7.32 12.39
C ALA A 66 2.65 -8.40 12.29
N SER A 67 1.70 -8.24 11.37
CA SER A 67 0.65 -9.24 11.10
C SER A 67 1.25 -10.58 10.67
N MET A 68 2.27 -10.56 9.81
CA MET A 68 3.01 -11.76 9.39
C MET A 68 3.73 -12.43 10.57
N LYS A 69 4.46 -11.63 11.38
CA LYS A 69 5.22 -12.18 12.52
C LYS A 69 4.34 -12.87 13.55
N GLN A 70 3.12 -12.42 13.72
CA GLN A 70 2.13 -13.03 14.62
C GLN A 70 1.26 -14.08 13.91
N ASP A 71 1.38 -14.21 12.58
CA ASP A 71 0.57 -15.08 11.70
C ASP A 71 -0.92 -15.04 12.05
N ILE A 72 -1.45 -13.83 12.17
CA ILE A 72 -2.81 -13.61 12.66
C ILE A 72 -3.88 -14.24 11.77
N ASP A 73 -4.90 -14.83 12.37
CA ASP A 73 -6.00 -15.50 11.66
C ASP A 73 -6.96 -14.54 10.95
N ASP A 74 -6.98 -13.27 11.35
CA ASP A 74 -7.79 -12.23 10.73
C ASP A 74 -7.46 -12.02 9.24
N VAL A 75 -6.24 -12.40 8.80
CA VAL A 75 -5.81 -12.31 7.41
C VAL A 75 -6.02 -13.63 6.70
N ASN A 76 -7.15 -13.75 6.02
CA ASN A 76 -7.48 -14.94 5.24
C ASN A 76 -8.42 -14.61 4.07
N ASP A 77 -8.34 -15.39 2.97
CA ASP A 77 -9.13 -15.16 1.74
C ASP A 77 -10.65 -15.35 1.94
N LYS A 78 -11.07 -16.15 2.91
CA LYS A 78 -12.49 -16.37 3.19
C LYS A 78 -13.18 -15.09 3.68
N ASP A 79 -12.54 -14.40 4.62
CA ASP A 79 -13.08 -13.23 5.28
C ASP A 79 -12.82 -11.94 4.49
N LEU A 80 -11.69 -11.88 3.78
CA LEU A 80 -11.20 -10.68 3.08
C LEU A 80 -11.28 -10.81 1.55
N LYS A 81 -12.17 -11.67 1.04
CA LYS A 81 -12.34 -11.94 -0.40
C LYS A 81 -12.69 -10.71 -1.26
N PHE A 82 -13.11 -9.62 -0.63
CA PHE A 82 -13.43 -8.37 -1.35
C PHE A 82 -12.20 -7.51 -1.61
N ILE A 83 -11.08 -7.78 -0.92
CA ILE A 83 -9.86 -7.00 -1.11
C ILE A 83 -9.32 -7.29 -2.50
N LYS A 84 -9.22 -6.24 -3.30
CA LYS A 84 -8.64 -6.24 -4.65
C LYS A 84 -7.18 -5.84 -4.63
N THR A 85 -6.84 -4.87 -3.75
CA THR A 85 -5.46 -4.37 -3.62
C THR A 85 -5.06 -4.19 -2.16
N ILE A 86 -3.83 -4.52 -1.88
CA ILE A 86 -3.11 -4.16 -0.65
C ILE A 86 -2.07 -3.12 -1.02
N GLY A 87 -2.11 -1.94 -0.40
CA GLY A 87 -1.14 -0.88 -0.59
C GLY A 87 -0.19 -0.76 0.61
N ALA A 88 1.10 -0.78 0.38
CA ALA A 88 2.13 -0.64 1.42
C ALA A 88 3.05 0.55 1.13
N THR A 89 3.34 1.38 2.15
CA THR A 89 4.25 2.51 2.02
C THR A 89 4.89 2.87 3.37
N GLY A 90 5.67 3.95 3.39
CA GLY A 90 6.36 4.46 4.59
C GLY A 90 7.68 3.75 4.90
N SER A 91 7.83 2.52 4.49
CA SER A 91 9.08 1.75 4.48
C SER A 91 8.95 0.60 3.47
N PRO A 92 10.06 -0.02 3.04
CA PRO A 92 10.00 -1.16 2.15
C PRO A 92 9.17 -2.31 2.74
N LEU A 93 8.30 -2.92 1.94
CA LEU A 93 7.64 -4.16 2.31
C LEU A 93 8.62 -5.31 2.08
N SER A 94 8.94 -6.07 3.14
CA SER A 94 9.89 -7.18 3.01
C SER A 94 9.36 -8.27 2.07
N VAL A 95 10.28 -8.99 1.43
CA VAL A 95 9.95 -10.11 0.53
C VAL A 95 9.11 -11.16 1.24
N GLU A 96 9.41 -11.43 2.52
CA GLU A 96 8.69 -12.40 3.35
C GLU A 96 7.25 -11.94 3.60
N ALA A 97 7.06 -10.66 3.99
CA ALA A 97 5.73 -10.11 4.22
C ALA A 97 4.91 -10.06 2.93
N PHE A 98 5.54 -9.73 1.79
CA PHE A 98 4.89 -9.79 0.49
C PHE A 98 4.40 -11.22 0.18
N LYS A 99 5.26 -12.22 0.30
CA LYS A 99 4.92 -13.63 0.05
C LYS A 99 3.84 -14.15 1.01
N TRP A 100 3.91 -13.73 2.28
CA TRP A 100 2.89 -14.08 3.27
C TRP A 100 1.52 -13.49 2.89
N LEU A 101 1.45 -12.20 2.55
CA LEU A 101 0.22 -11.57 2.07
C LEU A 101 -0.33 -12.26 0.81
N GLN A 102 0.54 -12.56 -0.16
CA GLN A 102 0.15 -13.24 -1.40
C GLN A 102 -0.42 -14.64 -1.13
N LYS A 103 0.12 -15.35 -0.14
CA LYS A 103 -0.39 -16.66 0.28
C LYS A 103 -1.75 -16.54 0.98
N LYS A 104 -1.91 -15.56 1.87
CA LYS A 104 -3.15 -15.32 2.63
C LYS A 104 -4.28 -14.74 1.78
N LEU A 105 -3.95 -13.89 0.80
CA LEU A 105 -4.87 -13.16 -0.07
C LEU A 105 -4.47 -13.32 -1.55
N PRO A 106 -4.62 -14.51 -2.13
CA PRO A 106 -4.05 -14.83 -3.45
C PRO A 106 -4.66 -14.03 -4.61
N LYS A 107 -5.83 -13.43 -4.40
CA LYS A 107 -6.53 -12.62 -5.42
C LYS A 107 -6.21 -11.14 -5.33
N ALA A 108 -5.61 -10.69 -4.23
CA ALA A 108 -5.26 -9.29 -4.04
C ALA A 108 -3.96 -8.95 -4.77
N GLN A 109 -3.94 -7.83 -5.47
CA GLN A 109 -2.71 -7.24 -5.97
C GLN A 109 -2.00 -6.51 -4.84
N ILE A 110 -0.77 -6.89 -4.53
CA ILE A 110 0.03 -6.23 -3.50
C ILE A 110 0.90 -5.17 -4.17
N ILE A 111 0.77 -3.93 -3.72
CA ILE A 111 1.41 -2.75 -4.31
C ILE A 111 2.27 -2.09 -3.24
N SER A 112 3.55 -1.93 -3.50
CA SER A 112 4.42 -1.06 -2.71
C SER A 112 4.53 0.30 -3.38
N LEU A 113 4.50 1.36 -2.58
CA LEU A 113 4.57 2.74 -3.04
C LEU A 113 5.79 3.44 -2.42
N SER A 114 6.49 4.22 -3.23
CA SER A 114 7.48 5.19 -2.77
C SER A 114 7.05 6.59 -3.21
N GLY A 115 7.03 7.53 -2.30
CA GLY A 115 6.60 8.90 -2.57
C GLY A 115 6.86 9.82 -1.39
N GLY A 116 6.35 11.03 -1.45
CA GLY A 116 6.55 12.02 -0.40
C GLY A 116 5.42 13.03 -0.31
N THR A 117 5.28 13.61 0.89
CA THR A 117 4.24 14.61 1.16
C THR A 117 4.47 15.90 0.38
N ASP A 118 5.72 16.32 0.23
CA ASP A 118 6.06 17.57 -0.46
C ASP A 118 5.68 17.54 -1.95
N VAL A 119 5.84 16.38 -2.59
CA VAL A 119 5.43 16.19 -3.99
C VAL A 119 3.96 15.82 -4.14
N CYS A 120 3.29 15.54 -3.04
CA CYS A 120 1.88 15.09 -2.98
C CYS A 120 1.56 13.98 -3.98
N SER A 121 2.49 13.05 -4.17
CA SER A 121 2.40 11.96 -5.14
C SER A 121 3.30 10.78 -4.74
N ALA A 122 3.18 9.69 -5.49
CA ALA A 122 4.17 8.64 -5.47
C ALA A 122 5.14 8.83 -6.65
N PHE A 123 6.41 8.52 -6.41
CA PHE A 123 7.44 8.42 -7.45
C PHE A 123 7.27 7.12 -8.22
N ILE A 124 7.16 6.03 -7.46
CA ILE A 124 7.05 4.66 -7.96
C ILE A 124 5.86 4.01 -7.26
N GLY A 125 5.06 3.30 -8.01
CA GLY A 125 3.83 2.68 -7.48
C GLY A 125 3.40 1.49 -8.30
N GLY A 126 2.09 1.19 -8.28
CA GLY A 126 1.52 0.02 -8.90
C GLY A 126 0.75 0.30 -10.17
N CYS A 127 0.75 -0.69 -11.06
CA CYS A 127 -0.09 -0.73 -12.26
C CYS A 127 -0.76 -2.10 -12.35
N SER A 128 -2.10 -2.12 -12.52
CA SER A 128 -2.87 -3.37 -12.60
C SER A 128 -2.58 -4.20 -13.86
N LYS A 129 -1.90 -3.63 -14.84
CA LYS A 129 -1.56 -4.29 -16.12
C LYS A 129 -0.15 -4.87 -16.16
N LEU A 130 0.65 -4.61 -15.14
CA LEU A 130 2.03 -5.09 -15.05
C LEU A 130 2.18 -6.13 -13.95
N PRO A 131 3.11 -7.09 -14.09
CA PRO A 131 3.41 -8.04 -13.03
C PRO A 131 4.00 -7.33 -11.81
N VAL A 132 3.76 -7.88 -10.63
CA VAL A 132 4.34 -7.43 -9.37
C VAL A 132 5.31 -8.48 -8.88
N TYR A 133 6.52 -8.05 -8.49
CA TYR A 133 7.56 -8.93 -7.97
C TYR A 133 7.85 -8.57 -6.52
N ALA A 134 7.97 -9.58 -5.67
CA ALA A 134 8.28 -9.40 -4.25
C ALA A 134 9.63 -8.69 -4.07
N GLY A 135 9.65 -7.62 -3.27
CA GLY A 135 10.85 -6.83 -3.01
C GLY A 135 11.13 -5.74 -4.03
N PHE A 136 10.27 -5.57 -5.04
CA PHE A 136 10.43 -4.53 -6.05
C PHE A 136 9.27 -3.53 -6.03
N LEU A 137 9.57 -2.28 -6.32
CA LEU A 137 8.59 -1.27 -6.70
C LEU A 137 8.31 -1.46 -8.20
N GLN A 138 7.04 -1.40 -8.60
CA GLN A 138 6.60 -1.94 -9.89
C GLN A 138 6.94 -1.05 -11.09
N CYS A 139 6.58 0.24 -11.01
CA CYS A 139 6.78 1.18 -12.13
C CYS A 139 6.72 2.63 -11.67
N ASN A 140 7.32 3.51 -12.47
CA ASN A 140 7.19 4.95 -12.29
C ASN A 140 5.73 5.38 -12.40
N MET A 141 5.33 6.31 -11.54
CA MET A 141 3.99 6.88 -11.61
C MET A 141 3.86 7.83 -12.79
N LEU A 142 2.65 7.91 -13.34
CA LEU A 142 2.36 8.79 -14.47
C LEU A 142 2.63 10.26 -14.10
N GLY A 143 3.36 10.95 -14.98
CA GLY A 143 3.75 12.34 -14.78
C GLY A 143 5.00 12.53 -13.92
N ALA A 144 5.59 11.45 -13.36
CA ALA A 144 6.82 11.53 -12.58
C ALA A 144 8.04 11.16 -13.43
N SER A 145 9.01 12.06 -13.53
CA SER A 145 10.31 11.83 -14.16
C SER A 145 11.31 11.43 -13.07
N ILE A 146 11.47 10.13 -12.87
CA ILE A 146 12.31 9.57 -11.80
C ILE A 146 13.65 9.16 -12.37
N GLN A 147 14.73 9.59 -11.73
CA GLN A 147 16.10 9.31 -12.12
C GLN A 147 16.96 9.01 -10.90
N ALA A 148 17.98 8.17 -11.08
CA ALA A 148 19.05 7.99 -10.10
C ALA A 148 20.29 8.76 -10.56
N TRP A 149 20.94 9.47 -9.64
CA TRP A 149 22.06 10.36 -9.93
C TRP A 149 23.30 9.91 -9.14
N ASP A 150 24.46 10.00 -9.78
CA ASP A 150 25.75 9.82 -9.10
C ASP A 150 26.17 11.09 -8.33
N GLU A 151 27.31 11.01 -7.64
CA GLU A 151 27.86 12.13 -6.88
C GLU A 151 28.20 13.38 -7.73
N ASN A 152 28.35 13.21 -9.03
CA ASN A 152 28.63 14.28 -9.99
C ASN A 152 27.35 14.85 -10.63
N GLY A 153 26.18 14.41 -10.20
CA GLY A 153 24.91 14.84 -10.78
C GLY A 153 24.65 14.25 -12.16
N LYS A 154 25.24 13.09 -12.50
CA LYS A 154 24.98 12.39 -13.74
C LYS A 154 23.96 11.28 -13.55
N ASN A 155 22.98 11.21 -14.45
CA ASN A 155 21.98 10.13 -14.42
C ASN A 155 22.67 8.78 -14.67
N ILE A 156 22.38 7.82 -13.78
CA ILE A 156 22.90 6.46 -13.83
C ILE A 156 21.76 5.44 -13.91
N LYS A 157 22.07 4.25 -14.44
CA LYS A 157 21.11 3.13 -14.52
C LYS A 157 21.78 1.84 -14.12
N GLY A 158 21.07 1.01 -13.36
CA GLY A 158 21.57 -0.28 -12.88
C GLY A 158 22.55 -0.20 -11.70
N GLU A 159 22.70 0.97 -11.13
CA GLU A 159 23.53 1.27 -9.98
C GLU A 159 22.75 2.05 -8.93
N THR A 160 23.23 2.04 -7.69
CA THR A 160 22.62 2.83 -6.61
C THR A 160 23.05 4.28 -6.73
N GLY A 161 22.08 5.21 -6.60
CA GLY A 161 22.31 6.64 -6.63
C GLY A 161 21.27 7.42 -5.85
N GLU A 162 21.40 8.73 -5.82
CA GLU A 162 20.42 9.64 -5.24
C GLU A 162 19.18 9.71 -6.15
N LEU A 163 17.99 9.82 -5.53
CA LEU A 163 16.70 9.91 -6.21
C LEU A 163 16.42 11.36 -6.61
#